data_c6e6bf98b172b53c6dea4edf5a3b349f
#
_entry.id   c6e6bf98b172b53c6dea4edf5a3b349f
#
_cell.length_a   1.000
_cell.length_b   1.000
_cell.length_c   1.000
_cell.angle_alpha   90.00
_cell.angle_beta   90.00
_cell.angle_gamma   90.00
#
_symmetry.space_group_name_H-M   'P 1'
#
loop_
_entity.id
_entity.type
_entity.pdbx_description
1 polymer ?
#
loop_
_entity_poly.entity_id
_entity_poly.type
_entity_poly.pdbx_seq_one_letter_code
_entity_poly.pdbx_strand_id
1 'polypeptide(L)'
;MDHVFIVKISKRTYVIMPCSFFSLFFIIRYTGYQKHGGFAEYCVANAAFCFPIPNHYSPLQAAPLLCAGLIGYRSFRKTGNPRTLGLYGFGSSAHIVIQIASIYHIDCYVFTRDGDTKKQAFAKELGAVWVGGSSEKPPCPLDACIIFASEGNLVVNALNVVRKGGIVVCAGIYMSDIPSFPYASLWNEKRIESVANLTVNDGKEFFELVGQVREWIE
;
A
#
# COMPACT_ATOMS: atom_id res chain seq x y z
N MET A 1 3.08 -30.48 -0.30
CA MET A 1 2.94 -30.51 -1.77
C MET A 1 2.44 -29.15 -2.19
N ASP A 2 3.30 -28.37 -2.85
CA ASP A 2 2.91 -27.07 -3.33
C ASP A 2 2.01 -27.25 -4.55
N HIS A 3 0.73 -26.93 -4.42
CA HIS A 3 -0.18 -26.94 -5.54
C HIS A 3 0.22 -25.79 -6.49
N VAL A 4 0.66 -26.17 -7.68
CA VAL A 4 1.01 -25.26 -8.76
C VAL A 4 -0.09 -25.34 -9.80
N PHE A 5 -0.64 -24.21 -10.20
CA PHE A 5 -1.60 -24.12 -11.29
C PHE A 5 -0.94 -23.61 -12.56
N ILE A 6 -1.30 -24.20 -13.69
CA ILE A 6 -1.07 -23.59 -15.00
C ILE A 6 -2.24 -22.65 -15.25
N VAL A 7 -1.95 -21.35 -15.28
CA VAL A 7 -2.98 -20.34 -15.46
C VAL A 7 -2.94 -19.86 -16.90
N LYS A 8 -4.04 -20.05 -17.63
CA LYS A 8 -4.24 -19.40 -18.92
C LYS A 8 -4.50 -17.92 -18.68
N ILE A 9 -3.65 -17.08 -19.21
CA ILE A 9 -3.83 -15.62 -19.16
C ILE A 9 -4.89 -15.27 -20.22
N SER A 10 -6.14 -15.59 -19.91
CA SER A 10 -7.29 -15.21 -20.72
C SER A 10 -7.92 -13.95 -20.10
N LYS A 11 -8.81 -13.32 -20.86
CA LYS A 11 -9.48 -12.04 -20.52
C LYS A 11 -10.15 -11.96 -19.13
N ARG A 12 -10.10 -12.98 -18.27
CA ARG A 12 -10.83 -13.06 -17.00
C ARG A 12 -10.06 -13.65 -15.81
N THR A 13 -8.79 -13.99 -15.95
CA THR A 13 -8.02 -14.56 -14.81
C THR A 13 -6.67 -13.87 -14.72
N TYR A 14 -6.48 -13.09 -13.69
CA TYR A 14 -5.23 -12.42 -13.37
C TYR A 14 -4.57 -13.14 -12.21
N VAL A 15 -3.28 -13.36 -12.33
CA VAL A 15 -2.48 -14.04 -11.33
C VAL A 15 -1.53 -13.04 -10.73
N ILE A 16 -1.61 -12.88 -9.43
CA ILE A 16 -0.60 -12.18 -8.66
C ILE A 16 0.50 -13.18 -8.38
N MET A 17 1.69 -12.86 -8.78
CA MET A 17 2.86 -13.67 -8.48
C MET A 17 3.71 -12.96 -7.43
N PRO A 18 3.47 -13.20 -6.13
CA PRO A 18 4.33 -12.68 -5.10
C PRO A 18 5.69 -13.39 -5.16
N CYS A 19 6.68 -12.74 -4.56
CA CYS A 19 7.95 -13.38 -4.27
C CYS A 19 7.68 -14.66 -3.49
N SER A 20 8.11 -15.80 -4.00
CA SER A 20 8.03 -17.05 -3.24
C SER A 20 9.05 -16.99 -2.10
N PHE A 21 8.55 -16.81 -0.88
CA PHE A 21 9.32 -17.07 0.34
C PHE A 21 9.49 -18.58 0.48
N PHE A 22 10.68 -19.08 0.33
CA PHE A 22 11.02 -20.44 0.75
C PHE A 22 12.35 -20.47 1.48
N SER A 23 12.24 -20.84 2.75
CA SER A 23 13.10 -21.64 3.64
C SER A 23 14.64 -21.47 3.61
N LEU A 24 15.15 -21.23 4.77
CA LEU A 24 16.45 -21.45 5.43
C LEU A 24 17.77 -20.96 4.78
N PHE A 25 17.83 -20.65 3.50
CA PHE A 25 18.87 -19.82 2.88
C PHE A 25 18.20 -18.87 1.91
N PHE A 26 18.13 -17.59 2.26
CA PHE A 26 17.38 -16.53 1.62
C PHE A 26 17.77 -16.28 0.15
N ILE A 27 17.24 -17.04 -0.77
CA ILE A 27 17.22 -16.64 -2.17
C ILE A 27 15.78 -16.25 -2.49
N ILE A 28 15.46 -14.97 -2.32
CA ILE A 28 14.22 -14.40 -2.82
C ILE A 28 14.29 -14.47 -4.35
N ARG A 29 13.31 -15.13 -4.98
CA ARG A 29 13.19 -15.17 -6.44
C ARG A 29 11.94 -14.44 -6.87
N TYR A 30 12.11 -13.44 -7.72
CA TYR A 30 11.02 -12.63 -8.24
C TYR A 30 10.49 -13.22 -9.54
N THR A 31 9.17 -13.37 -9.63
CA THR A 31 8.48 -13.74 -10.86
C THR A 31 8.55 -12.58 -11.86
N GLY A 32 8.84 -12.91 -13.11
CA GLY A 32 9.12 -11.91 -14.14
C GLY A 32 10.57 -11.41 -14.17
N TYR A 33 11.41 -11.87 -13.24
CA TYR A 33 12.83 -11.54 -13.17
C TYR A 33 13.70 -12.81 -13.09
N GLN A 34 13.76 -13.53 -11.97
CA GLN A 34 14.50 -14.79 -11.84
C GLN A 34 13.66 -16.03 -12.19
N LYS A 35 12.34 -15.89 -12.27
CA LYS A 35 11.39 -16.90 -12.75
C LYS A 35 10.58 -16.33 -13.90
N HIS A 36 10.07 -17.21 -14.75
CA HIS A 36 9.17 -16.80 -15.83
C HIS A 36 7.97 -16.04 -15.28
N GLY A 37 7.63 -14.93 -15.94
CA GLY A 37 6.54 -14.03 -15.58
C GLY A 37 5.24 -14.29 -16.34
N GLY A 38 4.32 -13.34 -16.28
CA GLY A 38 3.01 -13.40 -16.90
C GLY A 38 2.90 -12.72 -18.29
N PHE A 39 4.02 -12.27 -18.89
CA PHE A 39 4.00 -11.74 -20.25
C PHE A 39 4.01 -12.90 -21.26
N ALA A 40 2.92 -13.71 -21.26
CA ALA A 40 2.73 -14.90 -22.05
C ALA A 40 1.24 -15.27 -22.08
N GLU A 41 0.84 -16.21 -22.95
CA GLU A 41 -0.53 -16.74 -22.95
C GLU A 41 -0.83 -17.62 -21.72
N TYR A 42 0.21 -18.22 -21.15
CA TYR A 42 0.15 -19.09 -19.97
C TYR A 42 1.27 -18.79 -19.02
N CYS A 43 1.01 -18.84 -17.74
CA CYS A 43 2.03 -18.78 -16.70
C CYS A 43 1.79 -19.85 -15.63
N VAL A 44 2.85 -20.12 -14.88
CA VAL A 44 2.82 -21.04 -13.73
C VAL A 44 2.86 -20.21 -12.45
N ALA A 45 1.89 -20.40 -11.59
CA ALA A 45 1.81 -19.67 -10.34
C ALA A 45 1.45 -20.56 -9.16
N ASN A 46 1.85 -20.16 -7.96
CA ASN A 46 1.38 -20.81 -6.74
C ASN A 46 -0.10 -20.48 -6.53
N ALA A 47 -0.92 -21.53 -6.44
CA ALA A 47 -2.36 -21.43 -6.29
C ALA A 47 -2.81 -20.58 -5.10
N ALA A 48 -2.07 -20.62 -4.00
CA ALA A 48 -2.39 -19.85 -2.80
C ALA A 48 -2.38 -18.33 -3.03
N PHE A 49 -1.68 -17.87 -4.08
CA PHE A 49 -1.59 -16.47 -4.46
C PHE A 49 -2.36 -16.14 -5.75
N CYS A 50 -3.26 -17.00 -6.16
CA CYS A 50 -4.19 -16.75 -7.25
C CYS A 50 -5.53 -16.31 -6.67
N PHE A 51 -5.86 -15.04 -6.81
CA PHE A 51 -7.09 -14.49 -6.27
C PHE A 51 -8.10 -14.24 -7.39
N PRO A 52 -9.38 -14.61 -7.20
CA PRO A 52 -10.42 -14.29 -8.15
C PRO A 52 -10.65 -12.77 -8.17
N ILE A 53 -10.66 -12.20 -9.37
CA ILE A 53 -11.00 -10.80 -9.57
C ILE A 53 -12.52 -10.69 -9.75
N PRO A 54 -13.20 -9.77 -9.06
CA PRO A 54 -14.63 -9.60 -9.21
C PRO A 54 -15.03 -9.30 -10.65
N ASN A 55 -16.12 -9.93 -11.13
CA ASN A 55 -16.52 -9.93 -12.55
C ASN A 55 -16.83 -8.54 -13.13
N HIS A 56 -17.10 -7.56 -12.28
CA HIS A 56 -17.42 -6.19 -12.71
C HIS A 56 -16.17 -5.35 -13.05
N TYR A 57 -14.97 -5.82 -12.70
CA TYR A 57 -13.73 -5.15 -13.11
C TYR A 57 -13.27 -5.63 -14.48
N SER A 58 -12.98 -4.68 -15.35
CA SER A 58 -12.24 -4.95 -16.59
C SER A 58 -10.78 -5.29 -16.27
N PRO A 59 -10.04 -5.93 -17.18
CA PRO A 59 -8.61 -6.18 -17.02
C PRO A 59 -7.79 -4.92 -16.71
N LEU A 60 -8.14 -3.81 -17.33
CA LEU A 60 -7.43 -2.53 -17.15
C LEU A 60 -7.66 -1.96 -15.74
N GLN A 61 -8.88 -2.03 -15.24
CA GLN A 61 -9.22 -1.60 -13.88
C GLN A 61 -8.64 -2.53 -12.81
N ALA A 62 -8.54 -3.83 -13.11
CA ALA A 62 -7.99 -4.80 -12.17
C ALA A 62 -6.46 -4.72 -12.05
N ALA A 63 -5.75 -4.33 -13.10
CA ALA A 63 -4.29 -4.33 -13.11
C ALA A 63 -3.64 -3.51 -11.96
N PRO A 64 -4.07 -2.28 -11.65
CA PRO A 64 -3.54 -1.52 -10.51
C PRO A 64 -3.79 -2.20 -9.16
N LEU A 65 -4.89 -2.94 -9.03
CA LEU A 65 -5.26 -3.62 -7.78
C LEU A 65 -4.23 -4.71 -7.41
N LEU A 66 -3.61 -5.34 -8.41
CA LEU A 66 -2.68 -6.45 -8.24
C LEU A 66 -1.32 -6.04 -7.66
N CYS A 67 -0.95 -4.79 -7.73
CA CYS A 67 0.30 -4.27 -7.18
C CYS A 67 0.02 -3.15 -6.18
N ALA A 68 -0.38 -1.98 -6.67
CA ALA A 68 -0.63 -0.80 -5.86
C ALA A 68 -1.73 -1.04 -4.80
N GLY A 69 -2.79 -1.75 -5.17
CA GLY A 69 -3.90 -2.10 -4.28
C GLY A 69 -3.46 -3.02 -3.16
N LEU A 70 -2.83 -4.14 -3.49
CA LEU A 70 -2.40 -5.13 -2.50
C LEU A 70 -1.34 -4.60 -1.54
N ILE A 71 -0.34 -3.90 -2.04
CA ILE A 71 0.70 -3.29 -1.19
C ILE A 71 0.11 -2.15 -0.35
N GLY A 72 -0.79 -1.37 -0.93
CA GLY A 72 -1.54 -0.34 -0.22
C GLY A 72 -2.36 -0.94 0.92
N TYR A 73 -3.12 -2.00 0.65
CA TYR A 73 -3.92 -2.71 1.65
C TYR A 73 -3.05 -3.31 2.77
N ARG A 74 -1.94 -3.98 2.42
CA ARG A 74 -1.00 -4.49 3.42
C ARG A 74 -0.45 -3.39 4.31
N SER A 75 -0.10 -2.25 3.72
CA SER A 75 0.39 -1.09 4.47
C SER A 75 -0.69 -0.54 5.40
N PHE A 76 -1.92 -0.45 4.90
CA PHE A 76 -3.09 -0.04 5.68
C PHE A 76 -3.35 -1.00 6.86
N ARG A 77 -3.33 -2.31 6.64
CA ARG A 77 -3.51 -3.30 7.73
C ARG A 77 -2.47 -3.15 8.84
N LYS A 78 -1.23 -2.77 8.52
CA LYS A 78 -0.17 -2.54 9.51
C LYS A 78 -0.40 -1.30 10.38
N THR A 79 -1.25 -0.38 9.98
CA THR A 79 -1.59 0.78 10.81
C THR A 79 -2.48 0.44 12.01
N GLY A 80 -3.06 -0.74 12.04
CA GLY A 80 -4.09 -1.12 13.00
C GLY A 80 -5.46 -0.54 12.64
N ASN A 81 -6.13 0.07 13.59
CA ASN A 81 -7.43 0.71 13.38
C ASN A 81 -7.32 2.22 13.68
N PRO A 82 -6.66 3.01 12.85
CA PRO A 82 -6.51 4.44 13.06
C PRO A 82 -7.85 5.15 12.83
N ARG A 83 -8.08 6.26 13.53
CA ARG A 83 -9.15 7.21 13.18
C ARG A 83 -8.64 8.29 12.23
N THR A 84 -7.36 8.64 12.38
CA THR A 84 -6.68 9.64 11.56
C THR A 84 -5.46 9.03 10.91
N LEU A 85 -5.39 9.06 9.57
CA LEU A 85 -4.36 8.42 8.76
C LEU A 85 -3.63 9.42 7.87
N GLY A 86 -2.33 9.55 8.05
CA GLY A 86 -1.45 10.31 7.16
C GLY A 86 -0.99 9.48 5.97
N LEU A 87 -1.06 10.04 4.76
CA LEU A 87 -0.56 9.42 3.53
C LEU A 87 0.53 10.31 2.94
N TYR A 88 1.79 9.89 3.03
CA TYR A 88 2.94 10.60 2.48
C TYR A 88 3.28 10.09 1.07
N GLY A 89 3.08 10.96 0.08
CA GLY A 89 3.13 10.61 -1.34
C GLY A 89 1.78 10.10 -1.84
N PHE A 90 1.16 10.87 -2.75
CA PHE A 90 -0.16 10.56 -3.30
C PHE A 90 -0.02 10.02 -4.72
N GLY A 91 0.38 8.75 -4.82
CA GLY A 91 0.45 7.95 -6.04
C GLY A 91 -0.61 6.85 -6.06
N SER A 92 -0.47 5.86 -6.93
CA SER A 92 -1.45 4.78 -7.14
C SER A 92 -1.85 4.02 -5.86
N SER A 93 -0.89 3.71 -4.98
CA SER A 93 -1.23 3.01 -3.72
C SER A 93 -2.00 3.89 -2.75
N ALA A 94 -1.60 5.16 -2.60
CA ALA A 94 -2.32 6.10 -1.73
C ALA A 94 -3.73 6.40 -2.25
N HIS A 95 -3.88 6.50 -3.58
CA HIS A 95 -5.17 6.64 -4.26
C HIS A 95 -6.14 5.51 -3.89
N ILE A 96 -5.67 4.26 -3.87
CA ILE A 96 -6.50 3.11 -3.48
C ILE A 96 -6.75 3.11 -1.97
N VAL A 97 -5.73 3.41 -1.16
CA VAL A 97 -5.84 3.38 0.30
C VAL A 97 -6.80 4.43 0.83
N ILE A 98 -6.86 5.62 0.25
CA ILE A 98 -7.81 6.65 0.72
C ILE A 98 -9.26 6.20 0.52
N GLN A 99 -9.54 5.49 -0.56
CA GLN A 99 -10.87 4.93 -0.81
C GLN A 99 -11.21 3.78 0.15
N ILE A 100 -10.22 2.93 0.47
CA ILE A 100 -10.36 1.92 1.53
C ILE A 100 -10.64 2.59 2.88
N ALA A 101 -9.87 3.61 3.23
CA ALA A 101 -10.03 4.35 4.47
C ALA A 101 -11.42 4.97 4.60
N SER A 102 -11.98 5.48 3.49
CA SER A 102 -13.34 6.02 3.43
C SER A 102 -14.40 4.97 3.81
N ILE A 103 -14.25 3.70 3.37
CA ILE A 103 -15.17 2.62 3.74
C ILE A 103 -15.18 2.38 5.26
N TYR A 104 -14.02 2.57 5.90
CA TYR A 104 -13.87 2.43 7.35
C TYR A 104 -14.09 3.73 8.14
N HIS A 105 -14.56 4.79 7.47
CA HIS A 105 -14.78 6.12 8.08
C HIS A 105 -13.53 6.69 8.77
N ILE A 106 -12.36 6.53 8.12
CA ILE A 106 -11.08 7.01 8.60
C ILE A 106 -10.75 8.34 7.93
N ASP A 107 -10.43 9.35 8.72
CA ASP A 107 -10.02 10.66 8.25
C ASP A 107 -8.61 10.60 7.65
N CYS A 108 -8.49 10.89 6.36
CA CYS A 108 -7.22 10.88 5.64
C CYS A 108 -6.61 12.28 5.52
N TYR A 109 -5.32 12.37 5.87
CA TYR A 109 -4.47 13.56 5.77
C TYR A 109 -3.38 13.29 4.74
N VAL A 110 -3.39 14.02 3.62
CA VAL A 110 -2.51 13.73 2.49
C VAL A 110 -1.38 14.74 2.41
N PHE A 111 -0.17 14.20 2.38
CA PHE A 111 1.08 14.94 2.28
C PHE A 111 1.70 14.73 0.90
N THR A 112 1.89 15.80 0.15
CA THR A 112 2.48 15.78 -1.18
C THR A 112 3.82 16.52 -1.20
N ARG A 113 4.48 16.59 -2.35
CA ARG A 113 5.56 17.57 -2.51
C ARG A 113 5.01 18.97 -2.36
N ASP A 114 5.82 19.86 -1.83
CA ASP A 114 5.45 21.25 -1.68
C ASP A 114 5.07 21.86 -3.04
N GLY A 115 3.92 22.51 -3.10
CA GLY A 115 3.40 23.10 -4.34
C GLY A 115 2.73 22.15 -5.35
N ASP A 116 2.58 20.86 -5.06
CA ASP A 116 1.88 19.92 -5.92
C ASP A 116 0.33 20.06 -5.80
N THR A 117 -0.16 21.19 -6.25
CA THR A 117 -1.58 21.55 -6.16
C THR A 117 -2.51 20.59 -6.90
N LYS A 118 -2.02 19.96 -7.98
CA LYS A 118 -2.81 18.98 -8.75
C LYS A 118 -3.11 17.73 -7.91
N LYS A 119 -2.09 17.15 -7.28
CA LYS A 119 -2.28 15.99 -6.40
C LYS A 119 -3.08 16.35 -5.15
N GLN A 120 -2.89 17.54 -4.59
CA GLN A 120 -3.67 18.02 -3.46
C GLN A 120 -5.15 18.16 -3.81
N ALA A 121 -5.47 18.73 -4.97
CA ALA A 121 -6.86 18.81 -5.44
C ALA A 121 -7.48 17.43 -5.61
N PHE A 122 -6.78 16.53 -6.30
CA PHE A 122 -7.24 15.15 -6.51
C PHE A 122 -7.42 14.38 -5.18
N ALA A 123 -6.53 14.57 -4.20
CA ALA A 123 -6.71 13.96 -2.89
C ALA A 123 -7.97 14.47 -2.17
N LYS A 124 -8.30 15.75 -2.32
CA LYS A 124 -9.55 16.32 -1.79
C LYS A 124 -10.78 15.75 -2.46
N GLU A 125 -10.76 15.58 -3.78
CA GLU A 125 -11.85 14.95 -4.54
C GLU A 125 -12.13 13.52 -4.04
N LEU A 126 -11.07 12.81 -3.62
CA LEU A 126 -11.18 11.46 -3.06
C LEU A 126 -11.50 11.43 -1.55
N GLY A 127 -11.78 12.58 -0.94
CA GLY A 127 -12.24 12.66 0.44
C GLY A 127 -11.16 12.92 1.49
N ALA A 128 -9.96 13.40 1.11
CA ALA A 128 -8.98 13.85 2.10
C ALA A 128 -9.52 15.03 2.92
N VAL A 129 -9.53 14.90 4.24
CA VAL A 129 -9.99 15.97 5.15
C VAL A 129 -9.00 17.13 5.20
N TRP A 130 -7.72 16.83 4.96
CA TRP A 130 -6.65 17.81 4.89
C TRP A 130 -5.60 17.42 3.84
N VAL A 131 -5.02 18.40 3.17
CA VAL A 131 -3.91 18.24 2.24
C VAL A 131 -2.87 19.35 2.46
N GLY A 132 -1.59 19.01 2.30
CA GLY A 132 -0.49 19.96 2.45
C GLY A 132 0.84 19.43 1.93
N GLY A 133 1.87 20.23 2.05
CA GLY A 133 3.25 19.84 1.77
C GLY A 133 3.79 18.85 2.81
N SER A 134 4.82 18.10 2.42
CA SER A 134 5.40 17.04 3.27
C SER A 134 6.06 17.56 4.57
N SER A 135 6.37 18.84 4.64
CA SER A 135 6.91 19.52 5.82
C SER A 135 5.86 20.24 6.67
N GLU A 136 4.64 20.37 6.16
CA GLU A 136 3.55 21.04 6.86
C GLU A 136 3.01 20.19 8.01
N LYS A 137 2.45 20.85 9.00
CA LYS A 137 1.81 20.19 10.15
C LYS A 137 0.32 20.08 9.91
N PRO A 138 -0.26 18.87 10.07
CA PRO A 138 -1.71 18.73 10.06
C PRO A 138 -2.33 19.39 11.29
N PRO A 139 -3.64 19.72 11.27
CA PRO A 139 -4.31 20.41 12.37
C PRO A 139 -4.42 19.59 13.67
N CYS A 140 -4.17 18.28 13.61
CA CYS A 140 -4.20 17.40 14.78
C CYS A 140 -3.11 16.33 14.68
N PRO A 141 -2.67 15.74 15.81
CA PRO A 141 -1.81 14.55 15.80
C PRO A 141 -2.52 13.36 15.15
N LEU A 142 -1.77 12.56 14.36
CA LEU A 142 -2.32 11.43 13.62
C LEU A 142 -2.10 10.11 14.36
N ASP A 143 -3.03 9.16 14.21
CA ASP A 143 -2.89 7.82 14.78
C ASP A 143 -1.81 7.02 14.06
N ALA A 144 -1.76 7.14 12.74
CA ALA A 144 -0.82 6.42 11.89
C ALA A 144 -0.45 7.24 10.65
N CYS A 145 0.73 6.93 10.09
CA CYS A 145 1.14 7.43 8.79
C CYS A 145 1.65 6.29 7.92
N ILE A 146 1.37 6.35 6.61
CA ILE A 146 1.95 5.45 5.61
C ILE A 146 2.81 6.28 4.65
N ILE A 147 4.05 5.83 4.42
CA ILE A 147 5.00 6.48 3.52
C ILE A 147 5.09 5.67 2.24
N PHE A 148 4.52 6.19 1.15
CA PHE A 148 4.60 5.59 -0.18
C PHE A 148 5.71 6.18 -1.03
N ALA A 149 6.16 7.38 -0.72
CA ALA A 149 7.29 8.02 -1.39
C ALA A 149 8.63 7.43 -0.93
N SER A 150 9.61 7.38 -1.84
CA SER A 150 10.91 6.74 -1.60
C SER A 150 11.92 7.69 -0.94
N GLU A 151 11.51 8.45 0.07
CA GLU A 151 12.33 9.46 0.75
C GLU A 151 12.38 9.23 2.26
N GLY A 152 13.56 8.93 2.81
CA GLY A 152 13.76 8.64 4.23
C GLY A 152 13.44 9.82 5.17
N ASN A 153 13.60 11.06 4.71
CA ASN A 153 13.23 12.27 5.47
C ASN A 153 11.76 12.27 5.89
N LEU A 154 10.88 11.67 5.08
CA LEU A 154 9.45 11.62 5.35
C LEU A 154 9.12 10.76 6.58
N VAL A 155 9.99 9.82 6.94
CA VAL A 155 9.84 9.02 8.16
C VAL A 155 9.95 9.93 9.39
N VAL A 156 10.93 10.82 9.38
CA VAL A 156 11.13 11.78 10.48
C VAL A 156 9.97 12.79 10.54
N ASN A 157 9.53 13.29 9.39
CA ASN A 157 8.37 14.19 9.33
C ASN A 157 7.11 13.50 9.90
N ALA A 158 6.86 12.25 9.49
CA ALA A 158 5.73 11.48 9.97
C ALA A 158 5.81 11.18 11.48
N LEU A 159 7.00 10.87 12.03
CA LEU A 159 7.20 10.69 13.47
C LEU A 159 6.85 11.95 14.28
N ASN A 160 7.06 13.13 13.70
CA ASN A 160 6.78 14.38 14.38
C ASN A 160 5.28 14.74 14.41
N VAL A 161 4.47 14.11 13.55
CA VAL A 161 3.02 14.37 13.48
C VAL A 161 2.17 13.23 14.04
N VAL A 162 2.72 12.02 14.19
CA VAL A 162 1.97 10.94 14.87
C VAL A 162 1.91 11.19 16.37
N ARG A 163 0.76 10.84 16.97
CA ARG A 163 0.54 10.90 18.40
C ARG A 163 1.40 9.89 19.18
N LYS A 164 1.39 9.97 20.50
CA LYS A 164 1.93 8.94 21.40
C LYS A 164 1.28 7.59 21.08
N GLY A 165 2.07 6.51 21.02
CA GLY A 165 1.63 5.17 20.61
C GLY A 165 1.32 5.04 19.11
N GLY A 166 1.51 6.10 18.34
CA GLY A 166 1.26 6.09 16.88
C GLY A 166 2.28 5.28 16.09
N ILE A 167 1.99 5.02 14.83
CA ILE A 167 2.82 4.19 13.95
C ILE A 167 3.12 4.88 12.62
N VAL A 168 4.35 4.72 12.15
CA VAL A 168 4.78 5.09 10.80
C VAL A 168 5.10 3.82 10.03
N VAL A 169 4.37 3.57 8.94
CA VAL A 169 4.53 2.40 8.07
C VAL A 169 5.26 2.81 6.79
N CYS A 170 6.46 2.28 6.57
CA CYS A 170 7.27 2.55 5.39
C CYS A 170 6.92 1.54 4.29
N ALA A 171 6.29 1.98 3.22
CA ALA A 171 5.87 1.19 2.07
C ALA A 171 6.61 1.53 0.77
N GLY A 172 7.45 2.56 0.78
CA GLY A 172 8.29 2.93 -0.36
C GLY A 172 9.34 1.85 -0.66
N ILE A 173 9.57 1.59 -1.95
CA ILE A 173 10.64 0.70 -2.42
C ILE A 173 11.87 1.56 -2.72
N TYR A 174 13.08 1.04 -2.43
CA TYR A 174 14.34 1.78 -2.64
C TYR A 174 14.34 3.15 -1.98
N MET A 175 13.85 3.22 -0.75
CA MET A 175 13.90 4.45 0.03
C MET A 175 15.34 4.88 0.26
N SER A 176 15.57 6.20 0.24
CA SER A 176 16.84 6.77 0.73
C SER A 176 17.00 6.48 2.22
N ASP A 177 18.22 6.60 2.72
CA ASP A 177 18.49 6.42 4.14
C ASP A 177 17.60 7.32 5.00
N ILE A 178 17.13 6.78 6.12
CA ILE A 178 16.45 7.58 7.13
C ILE A 178 17.53 8.39 7.85
N PRO A 179 17.48 9.73 7.82
CA PRO A 179 18.49 10.53 8.49
C PRO A 179 18.42 10.34 10.00
N SER A 180 19.51 10.66 10.68
CA SER A 180 19.53 10.66 12.14
C SER A 180 18.48 11.63 12.67
N PHE A 181 17.79 11.24 13.73
CA PHE A 181 16.80 12.06 14.40
C PHE A 181 16.90 11.90 15.92
N PRO A 182 16.47 12.88 16.71
CA PRO A 182 16.50 12.80 18.16
C PRO A 182 15.60 11.64 18.66
N TYR A 183 16.08 10.88 19.66
CA TYR A 183 15.28 9.84 20.29
C TYR A 183 13.92 10.35 20.80
N ALA A 184 13.84 11.62 21.20
CA ALA A 184 12.59 12.28 21.60
C ALA A 184 11.48 12.20 20.53
N SER A 185 11.83 12.14 19.24
CA SER A 185 10.84 11.98 18.16
C SER A 185 10.22 10.58 18.12
N LEU A 186 10.93 9.55 18.59
CA LEU A 186 10.44 8.18 18.71
C LEU A 186 9.83 7.88 20.09
N TRP A 187 10.23 8.65 21.10
CA TRP A 187 9.76 8.50 22.47
C TRP A 187 8.22 8.49 22.55
N ASN A 188 7.67 7.94 23.59
CA ASN A 188 6.23 7.74 23.83
C ASN A 188 5.61 6.60 23.00
N GLU A 189 6.29 5.46 22.95
CA GLU A 189 5.81 4.21 22.33
C GLU A 189 5.46 4.34 20.85
N LYS A 190 6.03 5.30 20.16
CA LYS A 190 5.88 5.41 18.71
C LYS A 190 6.61 4.28 18.01
N ARG A 191 6.10 3.85 16.85
CA ARG A 191 6.63 2.72 16.11
C ARG A 191 6.95 3.09 14.67
N ILE A 192 8.01 2.46 14.13
CA ILE A 192 8.33 2.49 12.70
C ILE A 192 8.32 1.04 12.24
N GLU A 193 7.56 0.74 11.20
CA GLU A 193 7.52 -0.58 10.58
C GLU A 193 7.71 -0.47 9.08
N SER A 194 8.21 -1.53 8.45
CA SER A 194 8.33 -1.61 6.99
C SER A 194 7.35 -2.64 6.41
N VAL A 195 7.06 -2.47 5.12
CA VAL A 195 6.28 -3.42 4.31
C VAL A 195 7.19 -3.97 3.23
N ALA A 196 7.33 -5.30 3.18
CA ALA A 196 8.13 -5.96 2.15
C ALA A 196 7.27 -6.55 1.03
N ASN A 197 6.16 -7.18 1.38
CA ASN A 197 5.24 -7.82 0.45
C ASN A 197 3.91 -8.11 1.17
N LEU A 198 2.97 -8.76 0.47
CA LEU A 198 1.68 -9.16 1.01
C LEU A 198 1.70 -10.63 1.50
N THR A 199 0.75 -10.97 2.35
CA THR A 199 0.43 -12.35 2.71
C THR A 199 -0.77 -12.86 1.91
N VAL A 200 -0.99 -14.19 1.90
CA VAL A 200 -2.20 -14.78 1.29
C VAL A 200 -3.48 -14.20 1.89
N ASN A 201 -3.48 -13.96 3.21
CA ASN A 201 -4.64 -13.39 3.89
C ASN A 201 -4.91 -11.94 3.46
N ASP A 202 -3.87 -11.12 3.30
CA ASP A 202 -4.02 -9.76 2.79
C ASP A 202 -4.70 -9.76 1.41
N GLY A 203 -4.28 -10.69 0.54
CA GLY A 203 -4.87 -10.82 -0.80
C GLY A 203 -6.34 -11.24 -0.76
N LYS A 204 -6.69 -12.22 0.06
CA LYS A 204 -8.08 -12.67 0.23
C LYS A 204 -8.97 -11.55 0.75
N GLU A 205 -8.59 -10.94 1.86
CA GLU A 205 -9.34 -9.84 2.49
C GLU A 205 -9.49 -8.64 1.54
N PHE A 206 -8.42 -8.30 0.82
CA PHE A 206 -8.46 -7.19 -0.13
C PHE A 206 -9.44 -7.43 -1.28
N PHE A 207 -9.39 -8.62 -1.92
CA PHE A 207 -10.28 -8.91 -3.03
C PHE A 207 -11.74 -9.14 -2.60
N GLU A 208 -11.96 -9.59 -1.36
CA GLU A 208 -13.29 -9.60 -0.76
C GLU A 208 -13.84 -8.16 -0.59
N LEU A 209 -13.02 -7.24 -0.07
CA LEU A 209 -13.37 -5.83 0.06
C LEU A 209 -13.63 -5.19 -1.31
N VAL A 210 -12.74 -5.41 -2.27
CA VAL A 210 -12.86 -4.91 -3.65
C VAL A 210 -14.14 -5.44 -4.33
N GLY A 211 -14.54 -6.67 -4.01
CA GLY A 211 -15.79 -7.25 -4.51
C GLY A 211 -17.06 -6.54 -4.05
N GLN A 212 -17.01 -5.84 -2.92
CA GLN A 212 -18.14 -5.06 -2.37
C GLN A 212 -18.22 -3.64 -2.96
N VAL A 213 -17.13 -3.14 -3.55
CA VAL A 213 -17.04 -1.81 -4.12
C VAL A 213 -17.22 -1.90 -5.63
N ARG A 214 -18.28 -1.32 -6.17
CA ARG A 214 -18.58 -1.42 -7.61
C ARG A 214 -17.73 -0.53 -8.49
N GLU A 215 -17.30 0.61 -7.98
CA GLU A 215 -16.51 1.59 -8.73
C GLU A 215 -15.45 2.21 -7.82
N TRP A 216 -14.18 1.96 -8.15
CA TRP A 216 -13.09 2.80 -7.68
C TRP A 216 -12.96 3.97 -8.64
N ILE A 217 -12.81 5.18 -8.13
CA ILE A 217 -12.58 6.36 -8.98
C ILE A 217 -11.24 6.15 -9.70
N GLU A 218 -11.27 6.23 -11.03
CA GLU A 218 -10.13 6.07 -11.92
C GLU A 218 -9.14 7.23 -11.83
#